data_ffb6896c9d7c27645bd8c3465d354733
#
_entry.id   ffb6896c9d7c27645bd8c3465d354733
#
_cell.length_a   1.000
_cell.length_b   1.000
_cell.length_c   1.000
_cell.angle_alpha   90.00
_cell.angle_beta   90.00
_cell.angle_gamma   90.00
#
_symmetry.space_group_name_H-M   'P 1'
#
loop_
_entity.id
_entity.type
_entity.pdbx_description
1 polymer ?
#
loop_
_entity_poly.entity_id
_entity_poly.type
_entity_poly.pdbx_seq_one_letter_code
_entity_poly.pdbx_strand_id
1 'polypeptide(L)'
;TCAIMNGFGGAGAFSDGKYNITNDFGGTLYEYIGKEEAIGLMKYVDTINTSHGGEDTHMYSTAGTKFKTLCMQNKLKLLDASVRHLGTDINYIVLENMYNEMKEHIDFYFNTPVTNIEIIDNNYRIYYKDTYMDCNKCVVSVGRSGSKWMEKVCDELNIPTKSNRVDIGVRVELPAVIFSHLTDELYESKIVYRTQQFEDNVRTFCMNPKGSVVNENTNGIITVNGHSYEDPALHTENTNFALLVAKHFSEPFKDSNGYGESIARLSNMLGGGVII
;
A
#
# COMPACT_ATOMS: atom_id res chain seq x y z
N THR A 1 -4.09 -3.71 -19.81
CA THR A 1 -4.13 -4.04 -18.37
C THR A 1 -2.72 -3.91 -17.83
N CYS A 2 -2.53 -3.14 -16.80
CA CYS A 2 -1.22 -2.98 -16.18
C CYS A 2 -0.91 -4.25 -15.36
N ALA A 3 0.00 -5.10 -15.83
CA ALA A 3 0.35 -6.37 -15.18
C ALA A 3 1.05 -6.17 -13.81
N ILE A 4 1.61 -4.98 -13.56
CA ILE A 4 2.33 -4.67 -12.32
C ILE A 4 1.44 -4.60 -11.07
N MET A 5 0.12 -4.55 -11.24
CA MET A 5 -0.84 -4.48 -10.12
C MET A 5 -1.33 -5.85 -9.65
N ASN A 6 -0.95 -6.92 -10.34
CA ASN A 6 -1.44 -8.29 -10.10
C ASN A 6 -0.28 -9.29 -10.13
N GLY A 7 -0.54 -10.50 -9.70
CA GLY A 7 0.40 -11.61 -9.72
C GLY A 7 1.15 -11.77 -8.40
N PHE A 8 2.22 -12.55 -8.42
CA PHE A 8 3.06 -12.80 -7.25
C PHE A 8 3.66 -11.50 -6.71
N GLY A 9 3.57 -11.28 -5.41
CA GLY A 9 3.93 -10.02 -4.75
C GLY A 9 2.90 -8.90 -4.91
N GLY A 10 1.86 -9.06 -5.75
CA GLY A 10 0.78 -8.09 -5.96
C GLY A 10 1.30 -6.72 -6.40
N ALA A 11 0.58 -5.66 -6.05
CA ALA A 11 0.99 -4.27 -6.31
C ALA A 11 2.32 -3.87 -5.63
N GLY A 12 2.73 -4.61 -4.60
CA GLY A 12 3.98 -4.39 -3.89
C GLY A 12 5.22 -4.77 -4.70
N ALA A 13 5.09 -5.69 -5.67
CA ALA A 13 6.22 -6.21 -6.44
C ALA A 13 6.98 -5.14 -7.24
N PHE A 14 6.27 -4.12 -7.69
CA PHE A 14 6.82 -3.00 -8.47
C PHE A 14 6.68 -1.65 -7.73
N SER A 15 6.52 -1.68 -6.42
CA SER A 15 6.57 -0.48 -5.59
C SER A 15 8.02 -0.12 -5.27
N ASP A 16 8.21 1.04 -4.64
CA ASP A 16 9.52 1.47 -4.15
C ASP A 16 10.02 0.70 -2.90
N GLY A 17 9.34 -0.36 -2.49
CA GLY A 17 9.78 -1.24 -1.41
C GLY A 17 9.89 -0.55 -0.05
N LYS A 18 8.96 0.34 0.29
CA LYS A 18 8.90 0.97 1.61
C LYS A 18 8.13 0.12 2.62
N TYR A 19 8.81 -0.33 3.65
CA TYR A 19 8.24 -1.08 4.76
C TYR A 19 8.18 -0.19 6.00
N ASN A 20 6.94 0.18 6.38
CA ASN A 20 6.68 1.08 7.49
C ASN A 20 6.46 0.28 8.79
N ILE A 21 7.25 0.56 9.82
CA ILE A 21 7.14 -0.03 11.15
C ILE A 21 6.53 1.02 12.07
N THR A 22 5.20 1.03 12.15
CA THR A 22 4.44 2.04 12.91
C THR A 22 2.99 1.61 13.11
N ASN A 23 2.36 2.11 14.19
CA ASN A 23 0.91 2.04 14.39
C ASN A 23 0.19 3.35 14.02
N ASP A 24 0.90 4.39 13.58
CA ASP A 24 0.31 5.72 13.33
C ASP A 24 -0.36 5.82 11.96
N PHE A 25 -0.02 4.92 11.02
CA PHE A 25 -0.61 4.85 9.68
C PHE A 25 -0.36 3.47 9.03
N GLY A 26 -1.00 3.22 7.89
CA GLY A 26 -0.79 2.02 7.07
C GLY A 26 -1.70 0.84 7.39
N GLY A 27 -2.48 0.89 8.46
CA GLY A 27 -3.41 -0.18 8.83
C GLY A 27 -3.84 -0.09 10.28
N THR A 28 -4.73 -0.99 10.70
CA THR A 28 -5.32 -1.02 12.04
C THR A 28 -5.11 -2.37 12.75
N LEU A 29 -4.06 -3.10 12.39
CA LEU A 29 -3.76 -4.40 12.98
C LEU A 29 -3.69 -4.35 14.51
N TYR A 30 -3.17 -3.24 15.05
CA TYR A 30 -3.08 -3.00 16.48
C TYR A 30 -4.43 -2.99 17.22
N GLU A 31 -5.54 -2.76 16.53
CA GLU A 31 -6.89 -2.81 17.12
C GLU A 31 -7.30 -4.25 17.44
N TYR A 32 -6.71 -5.25 16.78
CA TYR A 32 -7.01 -6.66 16.95
C TYR A 32 -6.06 -7.37 17.89
N ILE A 33 -4.76 -7.04 17.86
CA ILE A 33 -3.71 -7.77 18.60
C ILE A 33 -2.93 -6.90 19.60
N GLY A 34 -3.22 -5.60 19.66
CA GLY A 34 -2.48 -4.65 20.50
C GLY A 34 -1.26 -4.05 19.80
N LYS A 35 -0.82 -2.89 20.32
CA LYS A 35 0.21 -2.07 19.66
C LYS A 35 1.60 -2.73 19.68
N GLU A 36 1.98 -3.36 20.78
CA GLU A 36 3.30 -4.00 20.92
C GLU A 36 3.42 -5.21 20.00
N GLU A 37 2.40 -6.06 19.96
CA GLU A 37 2.34 -7.25 19.11
C GLU A 37 2.38 -6.84 17.61
N ALA A 38 1.60 -5.83 17.23
CA ALA A 38 1.59 -5.31 15.87
C ALA A 38 2.98 -4.81 15.43
N ILE A 39 3.68 -4.03 16.27
CA ILE A 39 5.06 -3.60 16.00
C ILE A 39 6.02 -4.81 15.97
N GLY A 40 5.83 -5.78 16.85
CA GLY A 40 6.61 -7.02 16.86
C GLY A 40 6.52 -7.78 15.54
N LEU A 41 5.30 -7.94 15.00
CA LEU A 41 5.07 -8.57 13.70
C LEU A 41 5.66 -7.77 12.53
N MET A 42 5.55 -6.44 12.55
CA MET A 42 6.16 -5.60 11.52
C MET A 42 7.69 -5.73 11.51
N LYS A 43 8.33 -5.79 12.68
CA LYS A 43 9.76 -6.05 12.80
C LYS A 43 10.14 -7.47 12.33
N TYR A 44 9.30 -8.46 12.62
CA TYR A 44 9.49 -9.81 12.12
C TYR A 44 9.45 -9.86 10.59
N VAL A 45 8.49 -9.18 9.95
CA VAL A 45 8.46 -9.03 8.48
C VAL A 45 9.74 -8.34 7.96
N ASP A 46 10.23 -7.32 8.66
CA ASP A 46 11.49 -6.65 8.32
C ASP A 46 12.68 -7.62 8.37
N THR A 47 12.74 -8.53 9.35
CA THR A 47 13.79 -9.58 9.40
C THR A 47 13.70 -10.55 8.23
N ILE A 48 12.48 -10.88 7.76
CA ILE A 48 12.30 -11.71 6.56
C ILE A 48 12.85 -10.96 5.32
N ASN A 49 12.49 -9.69 5.15
CA ASN A 49 12.98 -8.89 4.02
C ASN A 49 14.52 -8.80 4.01
N THR A 50 15.12 -8.53 5.18
CA THR A 50 16.58 -8.43 5.30
C THR A 50 17.27 -9.75 5.04
N SER A 51 16.74 -10.87 5.52
CA SER A 51 17.32 -12.21 5.27
C SER A 51 17.21 -12.69 3.81
N HIS A 52 16.40 -11.99 3.00
CA HIS A 52 16.21 -12.34 1.58
C HIS A 52 16.87 -11.35 0.61
N GLY A 53 17.78 -10.50 1.07
CA GLY A 53 18.54 -9.58 0.23
C GLY A 53 18.35 -8.10 0.53
N GLY A 54 17.64 -7.77 1.62
CA GLY A 54 17.44 -6.39 2.05
C GLY A 54 18.39 -5.93 3.17
N GLU A 55 19.43 -6.68 3.51
CA GLU A 55 20.33 -6.44 4.66
C GLU A 55 21.10 -5.15 4.58
N ASP A 56 21.54 -4.74 3.41
CA ASP A 56 22.34 -3.54 3.18
C ASP A 56 21.51 -2.24 3.04
N THR A 57 20.19 -2.35 3.14
CA THR A 57 19.31 -1.19 2.98
C THR A 57 19.13 -0.40 4.26
N HIS A 58 18.98 0.93 4.12
CA HIS A 58 18.90 1.84 5.25
C HIS A 58 17.53 1.80 5.96
N MET A 59 17.55 1.86 7.30
CA MET A 59 16.36 2.07 8.13
C MET A 59 16.31 3.54 8.58
N TYR A 60 15.38 4.29 8.04
CA TYR A 60 15.09 5.66 8.44
C TYR A 60 14.19 5.69 9.68
N SER A 61 14.25 6.75 10.49
CA SER A 61 13.43 6.88 11.68
C SER A 61 13.10 8.34 11.99
N THR A 62 11.89 8.58 12.45
CA THR A 62 11.46 9.89 12.98
C THR A 62 11.88 10.09 14.44
N ALA A 63 12.50 9.10 15.07
CA ALA A 63 12.94 9.21 16.46
C ALA A 63 14.05 10.27 16.61
N GLY A 64 13.82 11.23 17.50
CA GLY A 64 14.81 12.28 17.80
C GLY A 64 14.99 13.36 16.73
N THR A 65 14.20 13.33 15.62
CA THR A 65 14.32 14.36 14.58
C THR A 65 13.83 15.74 15.03
N LYS A 66 14.54 16.78 14.59
CA LYS A 66 14.13 18.19 14.77
C LYS A 66 12.83 18.53 14.02
N PHE A 67 12.49 17.80 12.97
CA PHE A 67 11.29 18.06 12.15
C PHE A 67 9.99 17.91 12.93
N LYS A 68 9.96 17.11 13.99
CA LYS A 68 8.80 17.02 14.86
C LYS A 68 8.46 18.38 15.50
N THR A 69 9.45 19.05 16.05
CA THR A 69 9.31 20.41 16.63
C THR A 69 8.95 21.44 15.57
N LEU A 70 9.63 21.40 14.41
CA LEU A 70 9.35 22.32 13.31
C LEU A 70 7.92 22.18 12.77
N CYS A 71 7.42 20.95 12.65
CA CYS A 71 6.02 20.70 12.27
C CYS A 71 5.06 21.30 13.29
N MET A 72 5.26 21.06 14.59
CA MET A 72 4.40 21.61 15.64
C MET A 72 4.38 23.14 15.62
N GLN A 73 5.52 23.79 15.44
CA GLN A 73 5.62 25.26 15.35
C GLN A 73 4.82 25.84 14.16
N ASN A 74 4.65 25.05 13.10
CA ASN A 74 3.92 25.43 11.90
C ASN A 74 2.49 24.84 11.82
N LYS A 75 1.92 24.40 12.95
CA LYS A 75 0.57 23.78 13.01
C LYS A 75 0.45 22.51 12.17
N LEU A 76 1.56 21.80 11.99
CA LEU A 76 1.64 20.52 11.32
C LEU A 76 1.93 19.43 12.36
N LYS A 77 1.64 18.18 12.01
CA LYS A 77 1.98 17.01 12.82
C LYS A 77 2.78 16.03 11.98
N LEU A 78 4.01 15.72 12.41
CA LEU A 78 4.78 14.61 11.87
C LEU A 78 4.35 13.32 12.60
N LEU A 79 3.97 12.29 11.87
CA LEU A 79 3.65 10.98 12.41
C LEU A 79 4.93 10.18 12.66
N ASP A 80 4.92 9.36 13.72
CA ASP A 80 6.10 8.56 14.09
C ASP A 80 6.17 7.27 13.28
N ALA A 81 7.35 6.97 12.75
CA ALA A 81 7.64 5.75 12.02
C ALA A 81 9.12 5.40 11.99
N SER A 82 9.41 4.12 11.83
CA SER A 82 10.65 3.65 11.20
C SER A 82 10.30 3.10 9.82
N VAL A 83 11.13 3.40 8.83
CA VAL A 83 10.87 3.06 7.42
C VAL A 83 12.11 2.41 6.83
N ARG A 84 11.99 1.15 6.39
CA ARG A 84 13.00 0.54 5.53
C ARG A 84 12.65 0.83 4.08
N HIS A 85 13.60 1.36 3.36
CA HIS A 85 13.50 1.55 1.92
C HIS A 85 14.37 0.52 1.21
N LEU A 86 13.74 -0.34 0.42
CA LEU A 86 14.44 -1.32 -0.42
C LEU A 86 14.71 -0.80 -1.84
N GLY A 87 13.94 0.16 -2.29
CA GLY A 87 13.90 0.50 -3.70
C GLY A 87 13.15 -0.56 -4.53
N THR A 88 12.79 -0.21 -5.75
CA THR A 88 12.11 -1.14 -6.66
C THR A 88 13.01 -2.30 -7.08
N ASP A 89 14.30 -2.04 -7.20
CA ASP A 89 15.36 -2.98 -7.55
C ASP A 89 15.59 -4.05 -6.47
N ILE A 90 15.88 -3.65 -5.24
CA ILE A 90 16.11 -4.60 -4.14
C ILE A 90 14.82 -5.34 -3.76
N ASN A 91 13.68 -4.64 -3.78
CA ASN A 91 12.39 -5.26 -3.49
C ASN A 91 12.08 -6.43 -4.44
N TYR A 92 12.45 -6.31 -5.72
CA TYR A 92 12.34 -7.41 -6.67
C TYR A 92 13.20 -8.62 -6.26
N ILE A 93 14.45 -8.39 -5.88
CA ILE A 93 15.40 -9.44 -5.43
C ILE A 93 14.85 -10.15 -4.18
N VAL A 94 14.35 -9.40 -3.21
CA VAL A 94 13.75 -9.95 -1.99
C VAL A 94 12.59 -10.87 -2.32
N LEU A 95 11.67 -10.44 -3.19
CA LEU A 95 10.52 -11.26 -3.60
C LEU A 95 10.93 -12.50 -4.40
N GLU A 96 11.93 -12.40 -5.26
CA GLU A 96 12.45 -13.54 -6.02
C GLU A 96 13.10 -14.57 -5.09
N ASN A 97 13.89 -14.15 -4.11
CA ASN A 97 14.50 -15.02 -3.13
C ASN A 97 13.44 -15.71 -2.25
N MET A 98 12.43 -14.98 -1.77
CA MET A 98 11.30 -15.57 -1.05
C MET A 98 10.57 -16.63 -1.90
N TYR A 99 10.31 -16.34 -3.18
CA TYR A 99 9.69 -17.31 -4.07
C TYR A 99 10.54 -18.56 -4.23
N ASN A 100 11.85 -18.40 -4.44
CA ASN A 100 12.78 -19.50 -4.63
C ASN A 100 12.88 -20.44 -3.41
N GLU A 101 12.78 -19.88 -2.20
CA GLU A 101 12.70 -20.67 -0.97
C GLU A 101 11.34 -21.38 -0.86
N MET A 102 10.25 -20.65 -1.04
CA MET A 102 8.90 -21.18 -0.85
C MET A 102 8.55 -22.30 -1.85
N LYS A 103 8.98 -22.20 -3.11
CA LYS A 103 8.63 -23.19 -4.15
C LYS A 103 9.12 -24.62 -3.86
N GLU A 104 10.10 -24.77 -2.96
CA GLU A 104 10.59 -26.07 -2.52
C GLU A 104 9.67 -26.73 -1.47
N HIS A 105 8.73 -25.98 -0.89
CA HIS A 105 7.93 -26.42 0.26
C HIS A 105 6.42 -26.30 0.06
N ILE A 106 5.98 -25.49 -0.91
CA ILE A 106 4.55 -25.24 -1.17
C ILE A 106 4.24 -25.32 -2.67
N ASP A 107 3.02 -25.72 -2.99
CA ASP A 107 2.51 -25.76 -4.36
C ASP A 107 1.96 -24.39 -4.77
N PHE A 108 2.43 -23.86 -5.89
CA PHE A 108 1.95 -22.63 -6.50
C PHE A 108 1.04 -22.93 -7.70
N TYR A 109 -0.14 -22.32 -7.72
CA TYR A 109 -1.09 -22.40 -8.82
C TYR A 109 -1.23 -21.04 -9.50
N PHE A 110 -0.32 -20.69 -10.40
CA PHE A 110 -0.36 -19.45 -11.18
C PHE A 110 -1.43 -19.50 -12.27
N ASN A 111 -1.93 -18.32 -12.69
CA ASN A 111 -2.98 -18.19 -13.70
C ASN A 111 -4.19 -19.07 -13.41
N THR A 112 -4.52 -19.19 -12.12
CA THR A 112 -5.58 -20.06 -11.63
C THR A 112 -6.53 -19.24 -10.76
N PRO A 113 -7.46 -18.50 -11.36
CA PRO A 113 -8.42 -17.70 -10.59
C PRO A 113 -9.33 -18.62 -9.77
N VAL A 114 -9.47 -18.30 -8.49
CA VAL A 114 -10.47 -18.89 -7.62
C VAL A 114 -11.82 -18.28 -7.96
N THR A 115 -12.80 -19.14 -8.21
CA THR A 115 -14.15 -18.72 -8.63
C THR A 115 -15.13 -18.66 -7.47
N ASN A 116 -15.00 -19.57 -6.51
CA ASN A 116 -15.86 -19.61 -5.32
C ASN A 116 -15.16 -20.26 -4.12
N ILE A 117 -15.68 -19.99 -2.92
CA ILE A 117 -15.28 -20.62 -1.67
C ILE A 117 -16.57 -21.03 -0.93
N GLU A 118 -16.63 -22.28 -0.50
CA GLU A 118 -17.74 -22.82 0.30
C GLU A 118 -17.22 -23.39 1.62
N ILE A 119 -18.08 -23.43 2.63
CA ILE A 119 -17.80 -24.14 3.90
C ILE A 119 -18.58 -25.45 3.88
N ILE A 120 -17.84 -26.58 3.96
CA ILE A 120 -18.39 -27.94 3.96
C ILE A 120 -17.79 -28.68 5.16
N ASP A 121 -18.62 -29.15 6.08
CA ASP A 121 -18.20 -29.93 7.25
C ASP A 121 -17.05 -29.27 8.06
N ASN A 122 -17.13 -27.95 8.28
CA ASN A 122 -16.10 -27.12 8.92
C ASN A 122 -14.77 -27.00 8.17
N ASN A 123 -14.71 -27.42 6.92
CA ASN A 123 -13.57 -27.22 6.03
C ASN A 123 -13.96 -26.23 4.93
N TYR A 124 -12.95 -25.71 4.22
CA TYR A 124 -13.15 -24.83 3.08
C TYR A 124 -12.97 -25.61 1.79
N ARG A 125 -13.92 -25.45 0.84
CA ARG A 125 -13.81 -25.92 -0.53
C ARG A 125 -13.58 -24.75 -1.45
N ILE A 126 -12.43 -24.76 -2.12
CA ILE A 126 -11.96 -23.69 -3.01
C ILE A 126 -12.14 -24.17 -4.44
N TYR A 127 -12.99 -23.47 -5.21
CA TYR A 127 -13.24 -23.79 -6.61
C TYR A 127 -12.34 -22.99 -7.53
N TYR A 128 -11.73 -23.66 -8.49
CA TYR A 128 -10.90 -23.05 -9.53
C TYR A 128 -10.98 -23.88 -10.80
N LYS A 129 -11.02 -23.22 -11.97
CA LYS A 129 -11.29 -23.91 -13.24
C LYS A 129 -12.58 -24.75 -13.12
N ASP A 130 -12.54 -26.01 -13.51
CA ASP A 130 -13.64 -26.96 -13.45
C ASP A 130 -13.46 -27.98 -12.30
N THR A 131 -12.70 -27.66 -11.27
CA THR A 131 -12.38 -28.54 -10.14
C THR A 131 -12.39 -27.79 -8.81
N TYR A 132 -12.06 -28.47 -7.73
CA TYR A 132 -11.96 -27.87 -6.40
C TYR A 132 -10.83 -28.50 -5.59
N MET A 133 -10.48 -27.83 -4.49
CA MET A 133 -9.56 -28.29 -3.45
C MET A 133 -10.22 -28.06 -2.08
N ASP A 134 -10.10 -29.06 -1.20
CA ASP A 134 -10.55 -28.94 0.19
C ASP A 134 -9.35 -28.61 1.09
N CYS A 135 -9.55 -27.72 2.07
CA CYS A 135 -8.54 -27.36 3.05
C CYS A 135 -9.15 -26.99 4.41
N ASN A 136 -8.39 -27.17 5.47
CA ASN A 136 -8.83 -26.88 6.84
C ASN A 136 -8.77 -25.38 7.18
N LYS A 137 -7.90 -24.62 6.51
CA LYS A 137 -7.73 -23.18 6.69
C LYS A 137 -7.55 -22.51 5.33
N CYS A 138 -8.20 -21.38 5.14
CA CYS A 138 -8.09 -20.58 3.93
C CYS A 138 -7.75 -19.15 4.31
N VAL A 139 -6.68 -18.59 3.71
CA VAL A 139 -6.34 -17.18 3.82
C VAL A 139 -6.64 -16.51 2.49
N VAL A 140 -7.49 -15.49 2.49
CA VAL A 140 -7.88 -14.76 1.28
C VAL A 140 -7.20 -13.39 1.29
N SER A 141 -6.38 -13.11 0.26
CA SER A 141 -5.57 -11.88 0.17
C SER A 141 -5.52 -11.42 -1.30
N VAL A 142 -6.68 -11.11 -1.86
CA VAL A 142 -6.88 -10.86 -3.30
C VAL A 142 -6.60 -9.43 -3.76
N GLY A 143 -6.32 -8.51 -2.84
CA GLY A 143 -6.00 -7.12 -3.17
C GLY A 143 -7.16 -6.34 -3.80
N ARG A 144 -6.85 -5.18 -4.39
CA ARG A 144 -7.85 -4.26 -4.96
C ARG A 144 -8.66 -4.86 -6.11
N SER A 145 -8.00 -5.58 -7.01
CA SER A 145 -8.66 -6.17 -8.17
C SER A 145 -9.66 -7.27 -7.81
N GLY A 146 -9.47 -7.92 -6.67
CA GLY A 146 -10.37 -8.95 -6.14
C GLY A 146 -11.43 -8.44 -5.17
N SER A 147 -11.52 -7.14 -4.89
CA SER A 147 -12.40 -6.60 -3.85
C SER A 147 -13.88 -6.93 -4.08
N LYS A 148 -14.38 -6.78 -5.30
CA LYS A 148 -15.77 -7.10 -5.65
C LYS A 148 -16.06 -8.60 -5.55
N TRP A 149 -15.11 -9.43 -5.92
CA TRP A 149 -15.23 -10.88 -5.75
C TRP A 149 -15.25 -11.25 -4.26
N MET A 150 -14.39 -10.63 -3.44
CA MET A 150 -14.35 -10.86 -2.00
C MET A 150 -15.65 -10.41 -1.30
N GLU A 151 -16.24 -9.29 -1.71
CA GLU A 151 -17.54 -8.83 -1.22
C GLU A 151 -18.62 -9.88 -1.46
N LYS A 152 -18.68 -10.43 -2.68
CA LYS A 152 -19.58 -11.53 -3.01
C LYS A 152 -19.34 -12.77 -2.12
N VAL A 153 -18.09 -13.19 -1.93
CA VAL A 153 -17.74 -14.33 -1.06
C VAL A 153 -18.15 -14.06 0.40
N CYS A 154 -17.97 -12.83 0.89
CA CYS A 154 -18.43 -12.47 2.24
C CYS A 154 -19.96 -12.58 2.36
N ASP A 155 -20.70 -12.10 1.38
CA ASP A 155 -22.17 -12.19 1.37
C ASP A 155 -22.64 -13.65 1.34
N GLU A 156 -22.05 -14.49 0.49
CA GLU A 156 -22.39 -15.91 0.36
C GLU A 156 -22.05 -16.72 1.64
N LEU A 157 -20.97 -16.36 2.32
CA LEU A 157 -20.55 -16.99 3.58
C LEU A 157 -21.18 -16.34 4.83
N ASN A 158 -22.02 -15.31 4.67
CA ASN A 158 -22.60 -14.52 5.75
C ASN A 158 -21.54 -13.88 6.67
N ILE A 159 -20.41 -13.44 6.11
CA ILE A 159 -19.37 -12.72 6.81
C ILE A 159 -19.72 -11.23 6.83
N PRO A 160 -19.92 -10.61 8.00
CA PRO A 160 -20.28 -9.19 8.06
C PRO A 160 -19.13 -8.31 7.57
N THR A 161 -19.45 -7.34 6.70
CA THR A 161 -18.49 -6.36 6.19
C THR A 161 -18.80 -4.95 6.72
N LYS A 162 -17.78 -4.09 6.74
CA LYS A 162 -17.92 -2.69 7.08
C LYS A 162 -17.29 -1.84 5.97
N SER A 163 -17.91 -0.69 5.68
CA SER A 163 -17.30 0.30 4.79
C SER A 163 -15.99 0.82 5.39
N ASN A 164 -14.94 0.83 4.59
CA ASN A 164 -13.67 1.45 4.95
C ASN A 164 -13.62 2.91 4.49
N ARG A 165 -12.66 3.66 5.05
CA ARG A 165 -12.30 4.97 4.51
C ARG A 165 -11.69 4.83 3.11
N VAL A 166 -11.88 5.84 2.30
CA VAL A 166 -11.19 6.01 1.01
C VAL A 166 -10.35 7.28 1.05
N ASP A 167 -9.15 7.20 0.50
CA ASP A 167 -8.25 8.34 0.38
C ASP A 167 -8.41 8.97 -1.00
N ILE A 168 -8.70 10.27 -1.03
CA ILE A 168 -8.81 11.06 -2.24
C ILE A 168 -7.74 12.15 -2.21
N GLY A 169 -7.08 12.42 -3.32
CA GLY A 169 -6.08 13.46 -3.37
C GLY A 169 -5.37 13.59 -4.70
N VAL A 170 -4.27 14.31 -4.69
CA VAL A 170 -3.44 14.59 -5.86
C VAL A 170 -2.00 14.16 -5.60
N ARG A 171 -1.28 13.83 -6.68
CA ARG A 171 0.15 13.64 -6.61
C ARG A 171 0.87 14.90 -7.04
N VAL A 172 1.86 15.29 -6.26
CA VAL A 172 2.69 16.47 -6.48
C VAL A 172 4.09 16.01 -6.86
N GLU A 173 4.69 16.61 -7.86
CA GLU A 173 6.08 16.41 -8.25
C GLU A 173 6.79 17.78 -8.24
N LEU A 174 8.01 17.81 -7.73
CA LEU A 174 8.80 19.03 -7.62
C LEU A 174 10.30 18.71 -7.61
N PRO A 175 11.19 19.70 -7.91
CA PRO A 175 12.64 19.49 -7.85
C PRO A 175 13.09 18.96 -6.48
N ALA A 176 13.90 17.90 -6.48
CA ALA A 176 14.34 17.18 -5.27
C ALA A 176 15.04 18.10 -4.27
N VAL A 177 15.76 19.10 -4.74
CA VAL A 177 16.50 20.08 -3.91
C VAL A 177 15.59 20.83 -2.93
N ILE A 178 14.30 21.00 -3.26
CA ILE A 178 13.34 21.70 -2.39
C ILE A 178 13.06 20.91 -1.11
N PHE A 179 13.04 19.58 -1.19
CA PHE A 179 12.72 18.69 -0.08
C PHE A 179 13.91 17.91 0.46
N SER A 180 15.13 18.09 -0.12
CA SER A 180 16.32 17.33 0.27
C SER A 180 16.63 17.43 1.77
N HIS A 181 16.44 18.60 2.38
CA HIS A 181 16.62 18.80 3.82
C HIS A 181 15.76 17.90 4.71
N LEU A 182 14.64 17.41 4.18
CA LEU A 182 13.69 16.50 4.85
C LEU A 182 13.93 15.04 4.43
N THR A 183 14.09 14.83 3.12
CA THR A 183 14.17 13.47 2.55
C THR A 183 15.50 12.79 2.81
N ASP A 184 16.60 13.55 2.93
CA ASP A 184 17.91 13.00 3.26
C ASP A 184 17.97 12.48 4.71
N GLU A 185 17.14 13.03 5.62
CA GLU A 185 17.06 12.57 7.03
C GLU A 185 15.98 11.50 7.25
N LEU A 186 14.80 11.69 6.67
CA LEU A 186 13.61 10.86 6.96
C LEU A 186 13.20 9.94 5.82
N TYR A 187 13.74 10.13 4.60
CA TYR A 187 13.30 9.52 3.35
C TYR A 187 11.82 9.78 3.06
N GLU A 188 10.92 9.16 3.82
CA GLU A 188 9.47 9.40 3.78
C GLU A 188 8.98 10.05 5.07
N SER A 189 8.28 11.17 4.94
CA SER A 189 7.65 11.85 6.07
C SER A 189 6.14 11.89 5.90
N LYS A 190 5.40 11.43 6.91
CA LYS A 190 3.93 11.55 6.98
C LYS A 190 3.60 12.80 7.79
N ILE A 191 3.40 13.90 7.08
CA ILE A 191 3.04 15.20 7.68
C ILE A 191 1.55 15.41 7.51
N VAL A 192 0.87 15.72 8.60
CA VAL A 192 -0.56 15.98 8.65
C VAL A 192 -0.81 17.46 8.88
N TYR A 193 -1.68 18.05 8.07
CA TYR A 193 -2.24 19.40 8.23
C TYR A 193 -3.74 19.31 8.40
N ARG A 194 -4.29 19.95 9.44
CA ARG A 194 -5.73 20.09 9.63
C ARG A 194 -6.19 21.41 9.00
N THR A 195 -7.07 21.32 8.00
CA THR A 195 -7.61 22.52 7.32
C THR A 195 -8.49 23.33 8.27
N GLN A 196 -8.43 24.67 8.16
CA GLN A 196 -9.18 25.56 9.06
C GLN A 196 -10.67 25.59 8.74
N GLN A 197 -11.04 25.46 7.45
CA GLN A 197 -12.42 25.63 7.00
C GLN A 197 -13.27 24.37 7.17
N PHE A 198 -12.73 23.23 6.84
CA PHE A 198 -13.47 21.95 6.82
C PHE A 198 -12.97 20.96 7.86
N GLU A 199 -11.92 21.30 8.61
CA GLU A 199 -11.27 20.45 9.60
C GLU A 199 -10.79 19.10 9.05
N ASP A 200 -10.64 18.99 7.73
CA ASP A 200 -10.09 17.81 7.08
C ASP A 200 -8.59 17.63 7.41
N ASN A 201 -8.20 16.40 7.68
CA ASN A 201 -6.80 16.05 7.82
C ASN A 201 -6.20 15.73 6.44
N VAL A 202 -5.43 16.68 5.91
CA VAL A 202 -4.62 16.46 4.70
C VAL A 202 -3.28 15.92 5.11
N ARG A 203 -2.82 14.85 4.47
CA ARG A 203 -1.52 14.25 4.79
C ARG A 203 -0.67 14.01 3.55
N THR A 204 0.65 14.11 3.73
CA THR A 204 1.60 13.57 2.75
C THR A 204 1.53 12.04 2.75
N PHE A 205 1.70 11.44 1.58
CA PHE A 205 1.65 9.99 1.42
C PHE A 205 2.59 9.53 0.29
N CYS A 206 3.22 8.37 0.47
CA CYS A 206 4.07 7.72 -0.52
C CYS A 206 5.05 8.71 -1.16
N MET A 207 5.92 9.30 -0.34
CA MET A 207 6.98 10.19 -0.79
C MET A 207 8.10 9.37 -1.43
N ASN A 208 8.52 9.80 -2.62
CA ASN A 208 9.55 9.15 -3.41
C ASN A 208 10.64 10.17 -3.74
N PRO A 209 11.68 10.28 -2.88
CA PRO A 209 12.83 11.13 -3.14
C PRO A 209 13.54 10.67 -4.40
N LYS A 210 13.87 11.63 -5.28
CA LYS A 210 14.55 11.38 -6.56
C LYS A 210 13.90 10.26 -7.41
N GLY A 211 12.58 10.09 -7.23
CA GLY A 211 11.80 9.05 -7.89
C GLY A 211 10.92 9.57 -9.03
N SER A 212 10.22 8.65 -9.69
CA SER A 212 9.36 8.94 -10.82
C SER A 212 7.88 8.81 -10.46
N VAL A 213 7.02 9.64 -11.06
CA VAL A 213 5.57 9.43 -11.08
C VAL A 213 5.23 8.37 -12.11
N VAL A 214 4.40 7.40 -11.74
CA VAL A 214 3.99 6.30 -12.61
C VAL A 214 2.47 6.17 -12.66
N ASN A 215 1.97 5.73 -13.81
CA ASN A 215 0.56 5.42 -14.00
C ASN A 215 0.26 3.99 -13.54
N GLU A 216 -0.83 3.84 -12.79
CA GLU A 216 -1.42 2.55 -12.44
C GLU A 216 -2.75 2.39 -13.17
N ASN A 217 -2.99 1.24 -13.79
CA ASN A 217 -4.27 0.91 -14.40
C ASN A 217 -4.92 -0.25 -13.66
N THR A 218 -6.02 0.04 -12.97
CA THR A 218 -6.84 -0.99 -12.32
C THR A 218 -8.21 -1.05 -12.99
N ASN A 219 -8.49 -2.11 -13.73
CA ASN A 219 -9.77 -2.32 -14.42
C ASN A 219 -10.20 -1.16 -15.33
N GLY A 220 -9.24 -0.55 -16.04
CA GLY A 220 -9.48 0.57 -16.93
C GLY A 220 -9.56 1.94 -16.25
N ILE A 221 -9.35 2.00 -14.96
CA ILE A 221 -9.23 3.26 -14.21
C ILE A 221 -7.74 3.56 -14.04
N ILE A 222 -7.32 4.72 -14.50
CA ILE A 222 -5.94 5.17 -14.41
C ILE A 222 -5.80 6.10 -13.19
N THR A 223 -4.86 5.76 -12.32
CA THR A 223 -4.44 6.57 -11.17
C THR A 223 -2.93 6.78 -11.22
N VAL A 224 -2.39 7.65 -10.37
CA VAL A 224 -0.94 7.90 -10.27
C VAL A 224 -0.38 7.37 -8.97
N ASN A 225 0.81 6.83 -9.06
CA ASN A 225 1.64 6.48 -7.92
C ASN A 225 3.07 6.99 -8.16
N GLY A 226 3.99 6.65 -7.29
CA GLY A 226 5.41 6.94 -7.45
C GLY A 226 6.24 5.75 -7.02
N HIS A 227 7.44 5.68 -7.56
CA HIS A 227 8.46 4.74 -7.15
C HIS A 227 9.84 5.38 -7.21
N SER A 228 10.78 4.77 -6.53
CA SER A 228 12.19 5.14 -6.53
C SER A 228 13.05 3.88 -6.48
N TYR A 229 14.29 4.03 -6.82
CA TYR A 229 15.28 2.96 -6.80
C TYR A 229 16.29 3.21 -5.67
N GLU A 230 16.91 2.15 -5.17
CA GLU A 230 18.06 2.29 -4.25
C GLU A 230 19.33 2.69 -5.04
N ASP A 231 19.47 2.18 -6.28
CA ASP A 231 20.60 2.55 -7.16
C ASP A 231 20.57 4.04 -7.54
N PRO A 232 21.56 4.84 -7.15
CA PRO A 232 21.65 6.26 -7.49
C PRO A 232 21.69 6.55 -9.00
N ALA A 233 22.14 5.60 -9.83
CA ALA A 233 22.19 5.76 -11.28
C ALA A 233 20.78 5.83 -11.91
N LEU A 234 19.75 5.37 -11.19
CA LEU A 234 18.35 5.38 -11.61
C LEU A 234 17.55 6.53 -11.00
N HIS A 235 18.19 7.41 -10.23
CA HIS A 235 17.55 8.55 -9.61
C HIS A 235 17.17 9.61 -10.64
N THR A 236 16.06 10.31 -10.37
CA THR A 236 15.63 11.51 -11.11
C THR A 236 16.01 12.80 -10.37
N GLU A 237 15.83 13.93 -11.02
CA GLU A 237 16.02 15.25 -10.42
C GLU A 237 14.82 15.70 -9.56
N ASN A 238 13.76 14.90 -9.46
CA ASN A 238 12.51 15.24 -8.82
C ASN A 238 12.19 14.36 -7.61
N THR A 239 11.48 14.94 -6.65
CA THR A 239 10.79 14.23 -5.57
C THR A 239 9.29 14.34 -5.79
N ASN A 240 8.56 13.25 -5.57
CA ASN A 240 7.10 13.27 -5.68
C ASN A 240 6.45 12.65 -4.45
N PHE A 241 5.22 13.09 -4.15
CA PHE A 241 4.40 12.58 -3.05
C PHE A 241 2.92 12.87 -3.31
N ALA A 242 2.03 12.12 -2.67
CA ALA A 242 0.61 12.42 -2.70
C ALA A 242 0.21 13.32 -1.52
N LEU A 243 -0.78 14.19 -1.73
CA LEU A 243 -1.54 14.88 -0.69
C LEU A 243 -2.93 14.25 -0.65
N LEU A 244 -3.26 13.59 0.44
CA LEU A 244 -4.47 12.79 0.59
C LEU A 244 -5.35 13.28 1.73
N VAL A 245 -6.65 13.17 1.51
CA VAL A 245 -7.70 13.35 2.53
C VAL A 245 -8.47 12.04 2.66
N ALA A 246 -8.58 11.52 3.87
CA ALA A 246 -9.38 10.33 4.15
C ALA A 246 -10.86 10.73 4.30
N LYS A 247 -11.72 10.09 3.50
CA LYS A 247 -13.18 10.24 3.62
C LYS A 247 -13.78 8.97 4.22
N HIS A 248 -14.67 9.17 5.19
CA HIS A 248 -15.43 8.11 5.84
C HIS A 248 -16.88 8.21 5.41
N PHE A 249 -17.52 7.06 5.25
CA PHE A 249 -18.92 6.97 4.88
C PHE A 249 -19.69 6.25 5.99
N SER A 250 -20.88 6.75 6.28
CA SER A 250 -21.83 6.15 7.19
C SER A 250 -23.12 5.80 6.44
N GLU A 251 -23.98 5.03 7.07
CA GLU A 251 -25.30 4.76 6.54
C GLU A 251 -26.04 6.04 6.08
N PRO A 252 -26.75 6.05 4.95
CA PRO A 252 -26.94 4.92 4.04
C PRO A 252 -25.84 4.76 2.96
N PHE A 253 -24.82 5.62 2.94
CA PHE A 253 -23.78 5.65 1.91
C PHE A 253 -22.59 4.80 2.36
N LYS A 254 -22.53 3.53 1.92
CA LYS A 254 -21.49 2.58 2.32
C LYS A 254 -20.42 2.34 1.28
N ASP A 255 -20.68 2.65 0.00
CA ASP A 255 -19.77 2.30 -1.09
C ASP A 255 -18.61 3.30 -1.22
N SER A 256 -17.64 3.18 -0.32
CA SER A 256 -16.41 3.97 -0.37
C SER A 256 -15.56 3.65 -1.61
N ASN A 257 -15.55 2.39 -2.06
CA ASN A 257 -14.84 1.97 -3.26
C ASN A 257 -15.44 2.61 -4.51
N GLY A 258 -16.76 2.52 -4.69
CA GLY A 258 -17.47 3.14 -5.82
C GLY A 258 -17.33 4.67 -5.83
N TYR A 259 -17.32 5.31 -4.65
CA TYR A 259 -17.02 6.74 -4.57
C TYR A 259 -15.61 7.06 -5.08
N GLY A 260 -14.58 6.35 -4.62
CA GLY A 260 -13.20 6.52 -5.08
C GLY A 260 -13.06 6.26 -6.58
N GLU A 261 -13.67 5.19 -7.09
CA GLU A 261 -13.71 4.90 -8.53
C GLU A 261 -14.39 6.03 -9.32
N SER A 262 -15.49 6.61 -8.83
CA SER A 262 -16.21 7.67 -9.53
C SER A 262 -15.36 8.94 -9.68
N ILE A 263 -14.63 9.33 -8.63
CA ILE A 263 -13.69 10.45 -8.66
C ILE A 263 -12.57 10.20 -9.65
N ALA A 264 -11.96 9.00 -9.63
CA ALA A 264 -10.89 8.65 -10.54
C ALA A 264 -11.37 8.61 -12.01
N ARG A 265 -12.57 8.08 -12.28
CA ARG A 265 -13.19 8.10 -13.62
C ARG A 265 -13.44 9.52 -14.11
N LEU A 266 -13.96 10.41 -13.24
CA LEU A 266 -14.16 11.81 -13.59
C LEU A 266 -12.83 12.49 -13.96
N SER A 267 -11.77 12.25 -13.17
CA SER A 267 -10.43 12.75 -13.46
C SER A 267 -9.92 12.24 -14.82
N ASN A 268 -10.08 10.94 -15.10
CA ASN A 268 -9.68 10.38 -16.41
C ASN A 268 -10.48 10.98 -17.57
N MET A 269 -11.78 11.26 -17.38
CA MET A 269 -12.59 11.93 -18.42
C MET A 269 -12.09 13.35 -18.71
N LEU A 270 -11.78 14.13 -17.66
CA LEU A 270 -11.23 15.48 -17.79
C LEU A 270 -9.86 15.47 -18.47
N GLY A 271 -9.07 14.43 -18.27
CA GLY A 271 -7.76 14.23 -18.90
C GLY A 271 -7.81 13.55 -20.26
N GLY A 272 -8.99 13.38 -20.88
CA GLY A 272 -9.11 12.75 -22.19
C GLY A 272 -8.76 11.26 -22.21
N GLY A 273 -8.93 10.56 -21.09
CA GLY A 273 -8.63 9.13 -20.95
C GLY A 273 -7.23 8.83 -20.46
N VAL A 274 -6.45 9.84 -20.15
CA VAL A 274 -5.15 9.77 -19.47
C VAL A 274 -5.21 10.61 -18.18
N ILE A 275 -4.20 10.50 -17.34
CA ILE A 275 -4.12 11.35 -16.14
C ILE A 275 -3.55 12.70 -16.52
N ILE A 276 -4.11 13.72 -15.94
CA ILE A 276 -3.60 15.08 -16.02
C ILE A 276 -2.66 15.33 -14.84
#